data_dbc0c29ff4648174b2a689f086e499b3
#
_entry.id   dbc0c29ff4648174b2a689f086e499b3
#
_cell.length_a   1.000
_cell.length_b   1.000
_cell.length_c   1.000
_cell.angle_alpha   90.00
_cell.angle_beta   90.00
_cell.angle_gamma   90.00
#
_symmetry.space_group_name_H-M   'P 1'
#
loop_
_entity.id
_entity.type
_entity.pdbx_description
1 polymer ?
#
loop_
_entity_poly.entity_id
_entity_poly.type
_entity_poly.pdbx_seq_one_letter_code
_entity_poly.pdbx_strand_id
1 'polypeptide(L)'
;TQIVNGVLTNQGVIPSTSPAARLRGGSELQPEESTNYTLGAYLSIGAFDVTADYFFINVEDRLNLSSDFTLTPADLATLTNQGIDASDISEFRFFTNQFETDTSGIDVVVSTDTEWLNGITNWQLAFNITTTEVVDRDPTLFDNDRVLLIQDGTPGTRWNFTANHNINQWRLLARINYYGDFYDNEAGGYFDDALLLDLEAAYTLDENMTFTVGARNVADEQGCSTSSCGTTPPSAFGLPYSQFSPFGFNGAFYYARFTYNLD
;
A
#
# COMPACT_ATOMS: atom_id res chain seq x y z
N THR A 1 -16.13 -4.57 16.91
CA THR A 1 -16.24 -3.60 18.04
C THR A 1 -14.92 -2.83 18.11
N GLN A 2 -14.97 -1.53 18.06
CA GLN A 2 -13.80 -0.64 18.20
C GLN A 2 -14.12 0.49 19.19
N ILE A 3 -13.09 1.19 19.64
CA ILE A 3 -13.26 2.37 20.51
C ILE A 3 -13.12 3.61 19.64
N VAL A 4 -14.20 4.35 19.49
CA VAL A 4 -14.24 5.63 18.77
C VAL A 4 -14.46 6.74 19.80
N ASN A 5 -13.54 7.70 19.89
CA ASN A 5 -13.60 8.80 20.87
C ASN A 5 -13.83 8.34 22.32
N GLY A 6 -13.24 7.18 22.72
CA GLY A 6 -13.38 6.61 24.05
C GLY A 6 -14.70 5.87 24.32
N VAL A 7 -15.56 5.70 23.32
CA VAL A 7 -16.82 4.96 23.39
C VAL A 7 -16.67 3.64 22.63
N LEU A 8 -17.13 2.55 23.25
CA LEU A 8 -17.17 1.24 22.59
C LEU A 8 -18.27 1.24 21.52
N THR A 9 -17.90 1.10 20.28
CA THR A 9 -18.76 1.18 19.11
C THR A 9 -18.76 -0.14 18.37
N ASN A 10 -19.93 -0.66 18.01
CA ASN A 10 -20.08 -1.81 17.14
C ASN A 10 -20.18 -1.34 15.69
N GLN A 11 -19.04 -1.43 14.99
CA GLN A 11 -18.96 -1.11 13.57
C GLN A 11 -19.12 -2.40 12.75
N GLY A 12 -19.93 -2.36 11.70
CA GLY A 12 -20.17 -3.51 10.82
C GLY A 12 -20.20 -3.14 9.35
N VAL A 13 -19.71 -4.07 8.52
CA VAL A 13 -19.97 -4.04 7.07
C VAL A 13 -21.26 -4.81 6.84
N ILE A 14 -22.27 -4.16 6.27
CA ILE A 14 -23.59 -4.74 6.01
C ILE A 14 -23.82 -4.88 4.50
N PRO A 15 -24.72 -5.78 4.06
CA PRO A 15 -25.08 -5.86 2.66
C PRO A 15 -25.65 -4.53 2.12
N SER A 16 -25.25 -4.12 0.92
CA SER A 16 -25.70 -2.90 0.27
C SER A 16 -27.23 -2.83 0.07
N THR A 17 -27.87 -4.00 -0.03
CA THR A 17 -29.33 -4.12 -0.19
C THR A 17 -30.08 -4.22 1.13
N SER A 18 -29.39 -4.20 2.28
CA SER A 18 -30.02 -4.23 3.59
C SER A 18 -30.87 -2.97 3.82
N PRO A 19 -31.93 -3.04 4.61
CA PRO A 19 -32.77 -1.87 4.89
C PRO A 19 -32.00 -0.69 5.46
N ALA A 20 -31.03 -0.92 6.33
CA ALA A 20 -30.20 0.14 6.90
C ALA A 20 -29.32 0.82 5.82
N ALA A 21 -28.70 0.03 4.92
CA ALA A 21 -27.93 0.56 3.80
C ALA A 21 -28.82 1.36 2.84
N ARG A 22 -30.02 0.87 2.54
CA ARG A 22 -30.98 1.56 1.65
C ARG A 22 -31.41 2.92 2.17
N LEU A 23 -31.47 3.15 3.48
CA LEU A 23 -31.70 4.46 4.07
C LEU A 23 -30.58 5.47 3.76
N ARG A 24 -29.41 4.98 3.35
CA ARG A 24 -28.22 5.75 2.99
C ARG A 24 -27.83 5.63 1.52
N GLY A 25 -28.74 5.20 0.64
CA GLY A 25 -28.48 5.10 -0.79
C GLY A 25 -27.90 3.75 -1.25
N GLY A 26 -27.87 2.75 -0.37
CA GLY A 26 -27.43 1.40 -0.74
C GLY A 26 -28.35 0.75 -1.80
N SER A 27 -27.75 0.09 -2.78
CA SER A 27 -28.43 -0.53 -3.92
C SER A 27 -27.81 -1.90 -4.26
N GLU A 28 -28.35 -2.61 -5.24
CA GLU A 28 -27.69 -3.77 -5.82
C GLU A 28 -26.38 -3.36 -6.50
N LEU A 29 -25.35 -4.16 -6.26
CA LEU A 29 -24.03 -3.93 -6.84
C LEU A 29 -24.02 -4.34 -8.31
N GLN A 30 -23.33 -3.55 -9.13
CA GLN A 30 -23.10 -3.79 -10.54
C GLN A 30 -21.64 -4.23 -10.77
N PRO A 31 -21.32 -4.88 -11.89
CA PRO A 31 -19.94 -5.12 -12.28
C PRO A 31 -19.18 -3.81 -12.49
N GLU A 32 -17.91 -3.77 -12.11
CA GLU A 32 -17.00 -2.69 -12.49
C GLU A 32 -16.67 -2.78 -13.99
N GLU A 33 -16.56 -1.63 -14.66
CA GLU A 33 -16.05 -1.55 -16.02
C GLU A 33 -14.69 -0.84 -16.02
N SER A 34 -13.72 -1.39 -16.76
CA SER A 34 -12.36 -0.83 -16.81
C SER A 34 -11.89 -0.64 -18.24
N THR A 35 -11.36 0.56 -18.52
CA THR A 35 -10.67 0.90 -19.76
C THR A 35 -9.20 1.16 -19.49
N ASN A 36 -8.31 0.41 -20.15
CA ASN A 36 -6.88 0.44 -19.91
C ASN A 36 -6.11 0.77 -21.19
N TYR A 37 -5.13 1.68 -21.07
CA TYR A 37 -4.16 1.98 -22.13
C TYR A 37 -2.74 1.82 -21.56
N THR A 38 -1.88 1.14 -22.32
CA THR A 38 -0.48 0.98 -21.96
C THR A 38 0.39 1.22 -23.18
N LEU A 39 1.49 1.95 -23.00
CA LEU A 39 2.50 2.17 -24.01
C LEU A 39 3.88 1.96 -23.40
N GLY A 40 4.62 0.97 -23.90
CA GLY A 40 5.94 0.62 -23.39
C GLY A 40 7.02 0.66 -24.46
N ALA A 41 8.25 0.89 -24.02
CA ALA A 41 9.45 0.85 -24.84
C ALA A 41 10.60 0.14 -24.13
N TYR A 42 11.39 -0.62 -24.88
CA TYR A 42 12.68 -1.16 -24.46
C TYR A 42 13.77 -0.58 -25.34
N LEU A 43 14.85 -0.12 -24.70
CA LEU A 43 16.01 0.48 -25.36
C LEU A 43 17.28 -0.05 -24.73
N SER A 44 18.26 -0.46 -25.58
CA SER A 44 19.64 -0.71 -25.15
C SER A 44 20.50 0.48 -25.62
N ILE A 45 21.04 1.24 -24.67
CA ILE A 45 21.85 2.43 -24.93
C ILE A 45 23.25 2.23 -24.32
N GLY A 46 24.20 1.86 -25.16
CA GLY A 46 25.54 1.52 -24.69
C GLY A 46 25.52 0.27 -23.81
N ALA A 47 25.92 0.42 -22.55
CA ALA A 47 25.88 -0.66 -21.56
C ALA A 47 24.57 -0.72 -20.74
N PHE A 48 23.63 0.17 -21.01
CA PHE A 48 22.39 0.27 -20.25
C PHE A 48 21.23 -0.36 -21.01
N ASP A 49 20.48 -1.21 -20.31
CA ASP A 49 19.17 -1.68 -20.73
C ASP A 49 18.10 -0.90 -19.97
N VAL A 50 17.16 -0.31 -20.73
CA VAL A 50 16.11 0.56 -20.20
C VAL A 50 14.77 0.07 -20.69
N THR A 51 13.83 -0.14 -19.77
CA THR A 51 12.40 -0.26 -20.06
C THR A 51 11.66 0.93 -19.49
N ALA A 52 10.68 1.45 -20.22
CA ALA A 52 9.81 2.51 -19.76
C ALA A 52 8.39 2.21 -20.24
N ASP A 53 7.44 2.22 -19.32
CA ASP A 53 6.04 1.93 -19.57
C ASP A 53 5.18 3.05 -18.99
N TYR A 54 4.29 3.61 -19.80
CA TYR A 54 3.20 4.48 -19.36
C TYR A 54 1.91 3.69 -19.34
N PHE A 55 1.10 3.89 -18.32
CA PHE A 55 -0.23 3.29 -18.21
C PHE A 55 -1.27 4.32 -17.81
N PHE A 56 -2.49 4.09 -18.26
CA PHE A 56 -3.69 4.80 -17.85
C PHE A 56 -4.81 3.77 -17.66
N ILE A 57 -5.52 3.87 -16.54
CA ILE A 57 -6.59 2.95 -16.14
C ILE A 57 -7.75 3.82 -15.64
N ASN A 58 -8.87 3.79 -16.37
CA ASN A 58 -10.14 4.31 -15.86
C ASN A 58 -10.96 3.13 -15.33
N VAL A 59 -11.60 3.29 -14.18
CA VAL A 59 -12.53 2.32 -13.60
C VAL A 59 -13.84 3.03 -13.27
N GLU A 60 -14.88 2.71 -14.04
CA GLU A 60 -16.26 3.15 -13.84
C GLU A 60 -16.98 2.14 -12.94
N ASP A 61 -18.03 2.60 -12.25
CA ASP A 61 -18.82 1.77 -11.32
C ASP A 61 -17.95 1.01 -10.30
N ARG A 62 -16.85 1.63 -9.87
CA ARG A 62 -15.86 1.01 -9.01
C ARG A 62 -16.49 0.62 -7.67
N LEU A 63 -16.34 -0.66 -7.31
CA LEU A 63 -16.76 -1.20 -6.03
C LEU A 63 -15.88 -0.67 -4.90
N ASN A 64 -16.48 0.14 -4.04
CA ASN A 64 -15.77 0.65 -2.88
C ASN A 64 -16.64 0.62 -1.63
N LEU A 65 -15.99 0.59 -0.48
CA LEU A 65 -16.65 0.65 0.80
C LEU A 65 -17.00 2.12 1.10
N SER A 66 -18.27 2.39 1.41
CA SER A 66 -18.73 3.73 1.79
C SER A 66 -17.97 4.27 3.01
N SER A 67 -18.09 5.55 3.28
CA SER A 67 -17.78 6.13 4.58
C SER A 67 -18.65 5.53 5.68
N ASP A 68 -18.29 5.77 6.93
CA ASP A 68 -19.02 5.27 8.07
C ASP A 68 -20.32 6.05 8.29
N PHE A 69 -21.41 5.33 8.51
CA PHE A 69 -22.72 5.89 8.84
C PHE A 69 -23.12 5.51 10.25
N THR A 70 -23.64 6.50 10.98
CA THR A 70 -24.26 6.28 12.28
C THR A 70 -25.78 6.16 12.11
N LEU A 71 -26.41 5.17 12.78
CA LEU A 71 -27.87 5.08 12.85
C LEU A 71 -28.42 6.12 13.82
N THR A 72 -29.27 6.99 13.31
CA THR A 72 -30.01 7.96 14.15
C THR A 72 -31.18 7.28 14.85
N PRO A 73 -31.75 7.86 15.92
CA PRO A 73 -32.99 7.35 16.55
C PRO A 73 -34.16 7.22 15.57
N ALA A 74 -34.22 8.08 14.55
CA ALA A 74 -35.24 8.01 13.48
C ALA A 74 -35.01 6.81 12.55
N ASP A 75 -33.74 6.49 12.21
CA ASP A 75 -33.39 5.31 11.44
C ASP A 75 -33.76 4.03 12.21
N LEU A 76 -33.42 3.96 13.49
CA LEU A 76 -33.79 2.85 14.36
C LEU A 76 -35.31 2.63 14.46
N ALA A 77 -36.07 3.71 14.62
CA ALA A 77 -37.52 3.63 14.61
C ALA A 77 -38.09 3.12 13.28
N THR A 78 -37.50 3.56 12.15
CA THR A 78 -37.88 3.11 10.80
C THR A 78 -37.61 1.61 10.63
N LEU A 79 -36.42 1.15 11.02
CA LEU A 79 -36.03 -0.26 10.94
C LEU A 79 -36.89 -1.15 11.85
N THR A 80 -37.15 -0.69 13.07
CA THR A 80 -38.02 -1.39 14.02
C THR A 80 -39.46 -1.54 13.47
N ASN A 81 -39.99 -0.51 12.82
CA ASN A 81 -41.32 -0.56 12.18
C ASN A 81 -41.35 -1.56 11.00
N GLN A 82 -40.19 -1.85 10.39
CA GLN A 82 -40.01 -2.89 9.35
C GLN A 82 -39.75 -4.29 9.95
N GLY A 83 -39.76 -4.44 11.27
CA GLY A 83 -39.49 -5.68 11.97
C GLY A 83 -38.00 -6.03 12.05
N ILE A 84 -37.12 -5.07 11.88
CA ILE A 84 -35.67 -5.27 11.88
C ILE A 84 -35.09 -4.74 13.19
N ASP A 85 -34.41 -5.61 13.92
CA ASP A 85 -33.64 -5.22 15.10
C ASP A 85 -32.24 -4.77 14.67
N ALA A 86 -31.93 -3.52 14.87
CA ALA A 86 -30.63 -2.92 14.59
C ALA A 86 -30.02 -2.25 15.83
N SER A 87 -30.50 -2.63 17.03
CA SER A 87 -30.07 -2.06 18.30
C SER A 87 -28.58 -2.25 18.62
N ASP A 88 -27.97 -3.30 18.07
CA ASP A 88 -26.55 -3.62 18.28
C ASP A 88 -25.61 -2.97 17.27
N ILE A 89 -26.14 -2.25 16.27
CA ILE A 89 -25.36 -1.56 15.24
C ILE A 89 -25.31 -0.07 15.58
N SER A 90 -24.15 0.44 15.93
CA SER A 90 -23.97 1.89 16.16
C SER A 90 -23.43 2.59 14.93
N GLU A 91 -22.49 1.96 14.21
CA GLU A 91 -21.92 2.44 12.97
C GLU A 91 -21.91 1.32 11.92
N PHE A 92 -22.10 1.68 10.67
CA PHE A 92 -22.05 0.72 9.57
C PHE A 92 -21.53 1.37 8.28
N ARG A 93 -21.05 0.53 7.39
CA ARG A 93 -20.68 0.84 6.01
C ARG A 93 -21.09 -0.30 5.09
N PHE A 94 -21.15 -0.03 3.81
CA PHE A 94 -21.56 -0.99 2.80
C PHE A 94 -20.83 -0.74 1.49
N PHE A 95 -20.72 -1.78 0.66
CA PHE A 95 -20.15 -1.63 -0.67
C PHE A 95 -21.14 -0.94 -1.61
N THR A 96 -20.63 -0.08 -2.48
CA THR A 96 -21.39 0.66 -3.51
C THR A 96 -20.54 0.84 -4.76
N ASN A 97 -21.20 1.01 -5.91
CA ASN A 97 -20.55 1.28 -7.20
C ASN A 97 -20.51 2.77 -7.58
N GLN A 98 -20.97 3.67 -6.71
CA GLN A 98 -21.07 5.12 -7.01
C GLN A 98 -19.71 5.81 -6.84
N PHE A 99 -18.74 5.34 -7.63
CA PHE A 99 -17.35 5.76 -7.53
C PHE A 99 -16.61 5.48 -8.85
N GLU A 100 -15.89 6.50 -9.35
CA GLU A 100 -15.07 6.39 -10.56
C GLU A 100 -13.66 6.89 -10.28
N THR A 101 -12.66 6.22 -10.84
CA THR A 101 -11.26 6.60 -10.67
C THR A 101 -10.48 6.54 -11.97
N ASP A 102 -9.60 7.52 -12.14
CA ASP A 102 -8.51 7.51 -13.11
C ASP A 102 -7.18 7.26 -12.40
N THR A 103 -6.46 6.26 -12.87
CA THR A 103 -5.12 5.97 -12.40
C THR A 103 -4.16 6.04 -13.58
N SER A 104 -3.10 6.83 -13.46
CA SER A 104 -2.04 6.91 -14.48
C SER A 104 -0.67 6.84 -13.83
N GLY A 105 0.31 6.35 -14.59
CA GLY A 105 1.65 6.25 -14.05
C GLY A 105 2.72 5.93 -15.09
N ILE A 106 3.95 5.94 -14.61
CA ILE A 106 5.14 5.59 -15.39
C ILE A 106 5.97 4.61 -14.56
N ASP A 107 6.34 3.50 -15.19
CA ASP A 107 7.33 2.56 -14.70
C ASP A 107 8.61 2.68 -15.52
N VAL A 108 9.76 2.76 -14.85
CA VAL A 108 11.08 2.77 -15.51
C VAL A 108 11.98 1.78 -14.80
N VAL A 109 12.62 0.88 -15.58
CA VAL A 109 13.68 0.02 -15.08
C VAL A 109 14.93 0.26 -15.91
N VAL A 110 16.04 0.51 -15.22
CA VAL A 110 17.37 0.66 -15.82
C VAL A 110 18.28 -0.35 -15.20
N SER A 111 19.01 -1.10 -16.04
CA SER A 111 20.03 -2.04 -15.57
C SER A 111 21.30 -1.92 -16.38
N THR A 112 22.43 -2.22 -15.74
CA THR A 112 23.74 -2.30 -16.38
C THR A 112 24.68 -3.18 -15.56
N ASP A 113 25.61 -3.81 -16.24
CA ASP A 113 26.70 -4.56 -15.62
C ASP A 113 28.02 -3.80 -15.77
N THR A 114 28.81 -3.75 -14.70
CA THR A 114 30.13 -3.15 -14.72
C THR A 114 31.17 -4.06 -14.05
N GLU A 115 32.38 -4.07 -14.61
CA GLU A 115 33.53 -4.64 -13.92
C GLU A 115 34.02 -3.63 -12.87
N TRP A 116 33.96 -4.01 -11.60
CA TRP A 116 34.40 -3.17 -10.49
C TRP A 116 34.95 -4.04 -9.35
N LEU A 117 35.97 -3.55 -8.64
CA LEU A 117 36.60 -4.24 -7.50
C LEU A 117 36.93 -5.73 -7.74
N ASN A 118 37.48 -6.04 -8.93
CA ASN A 118 37.82 -7.42 -9.36
C ASN A 118 36.63 -8.40 -9.42
N GLY A 119 35.44 -7.90 -9.60
CA GLY A 119 34.20 -8.65 -9.76
C GLY A 119 33.26 -7.97 -10.76
N ILE A 120 32.09 -8.51 -10.89
CA ILE A 120 31.01 -7.95 -11.73
C ILE A 120 29.93 -7.42 -10.83
N THR A 121 29.56 -6.16 -11.05
CA THR A 121 28.42 -5.53 -10.36
C THR A 121 27.29 -5.33 -11.33
N ASN A 122 26.14 -5.94 -11.02
CA ASN A 122 24.87 -5.61 -11.65
C ASN A 122 24.20 -4.46 -10.87
N TRP A 123 23.93 -3.38 -11.56
CA TRP A 123 23.22 -2.21 -11.07
C TRP A 123 21.80 -2.20 -11.62
N GLN A 124 20.84 -1.97 -10.77
CA GLN A 124 19.44 -1.85 -11.18
C GLN A 124 18.76 -0.69 -10.46
N LEU A 125 18.09 0.14 -11.21
CA LEU A 125 17.14 1.13 -10.72
C LEU A 125 15.75 0.75 -11.24
N ALA A 126 14.79 0.54 -10.34
CA ALA A 126 13.38 0.45 -10.69
C ALA A 126 12.66 1.64 -10.06
N PHE A 127 11.92 2.37 -10.87
CA PHE A 127 11.22 3.60 -10.49
C PHE A 127 9.75 3.50 -10.95
N ASN A 128 8.84 3.87 -10.06
CA ASN A 128 7.41 3.99 -10.34
C ASN A 128 6.91 5.34 -9.83
N ILE A 129 6.11 6.01 -10.63
CA ILE A 129 5.25 7.10 -10.19
C ILE A 129 3.82 6.81 -10.66
N THR A 130 2.87 6.89 -9.73
CA THR A 130 1.46 6.59 -9.97
C THR A 130 0.61 7.66 -9.30
N THR A 131 -0.39 8.15 -10.01
CA THR A 131 -1.39 9.07 -9.49
C THR A 131 -2.76 8.45 -9.70
N THR A 132 -3.57 8.42 -8.64
CA THR A 132 -4.98 8.01 -8.72
C THR A 132 -5.83 9.23 -8.38
N GLU A 133 -6.79 9.54 -9.23
CA GLU A 133 -7.77 10.60 -9.03
C GLU A 133 -9.18 10.01 -8.95
N VAL A 134 -9.96 10.50 -8.00
CA VAL A 134 -11.39 10.25 -7.94
C VAL A 134 -12.08 11.25 -8.84
N VAL A 135 -12.60 10.79 -9.99
CA VAL A 135 -13.19 11.66 -11.02
C VAL A 135 -14.67 11.86 -10.82
N ASP A 136 -15.36 10.85 -10.27
CA ASP A 136 -16.77 10.97 -9.85
C ASP A 136 -17.06 10.21 -8.56
N ARG A 137 -17.93 10.76 -7.73
CA ARG A 137 -18.42 10.14 -6.50
C ARG A 137 -19.73 10.74 -6.04
N ASP A 138 -20.51 9.97 -5.31
CA ASP A 138 -21.59 10.53 -4.47
C ASP A 138 -20.99 11.07 -3.14
N PRO A 139 -20.98 12.39 -2.90
CA PRO A 139 -20.41 12.97 -1.68
C PRO A 139 -21.22 12.61 -0.42
N THR A 140 -22.43 12.05 -0.54
CA THR A 140 -23.20 11.54 0.59
C THR A 140 -22.76 10.16 1.03
N LEU A 141 -22.09 9.41 0.16
CA LEU A 141 -21.56 8.06 0.40
C LEU A 141 -20.06 8.06 0.70
N PHE A 142 -19.33 9.03 0.18
CA PHE A 142 -17.88 9.12 0.29
C PHE A 142 -17.47 10.52 0.76
N ASP A 143 -17.00 10.63 1.98
CA ASP A 143 -16.42 11.85 2.52
C ASP A 143 -15.00 12.12 1.95
N ASN A 144 -14.41 13.24 2.37
CA ASN A 144 -13.09 13.61 1.89
C ASN A 144 -11.99 12.67 2.39
N ASP A 145 -12.10 12.14 3.61
CA ASP A 145 -11.12 11.21 4.17
C ASP A 145 -11.08 9.91 3.37
N ARG A 146 -12.26 9.45 2.92
CA ARG A 146 -12.36 8.29 2.06
C ARG A 146 -11.72 8.52 0.69
N VAL A 147 -11.89 9.71 0.12
CA VAL A 147 -11.23 10.09 -1.14
C VAL A 147 -9.72 10.14 -0.99
N LEU A 148 -9.22 10.80 0.06
CA LEU A 148 -7.79 10.86 0.34
C LEU A 148 -7.18 9.46 0.52
N LEU A 149 -7.89 8.57 1.21
CA LEU A 149 -7.43 7.19 1.37
C LEU A 149 -7.30 6.46 0.02
N ILE A 150 -8.15 6.74 -0.95
CA ILE A 150 -8.11 6.11 -2.27
C ILE A 150 -7.03 6.74 -3.14
N GLN A 151 -6.87 8.06 -3.10
CA GLN A 151 -5.90 8.79 -3.90
C GLN A 151 -4.49 8.64 -3.36
N ASP A 152 -4.31 8.79 -2.06
CA ASP A 152 -3.03 8.95 -1.40
C ASP A 152 -2.74 7.86 -0.33
N GLY A 153 -3.64 6.87 -0.15
CA GLY A 153 -3.45 5.79 0.83
C GLY A 153 -2.29 4.84 0.52
N THR A 154 -1.69 4.97 -0.66
CA THR A 154 -0.45 4.29 -1.04
C THR A 154 0.51 5.31 -1.65
N PRO A 155 1.84 5.20 -1.40
CA PRO A 155 2.81 6.12 -1.96
C PRO A 155 2.70 6.25 -3.48
N GLY A 156 2.49 7.46 -3.96
CA GLY A 156 2.46 7.77 -5.39
C GLY A 156 3.82 7.64 -6.08
N THR A 157 4.91 7.72 -5.32
CA THR A 157 6.28 7.54 -5.82
C THR A 157 7.00 6.44 -5.07
N ARG A 158 7.57 5.49 -5.81
CA ARG A 158 8.37 4.39 -5.24
C ARG A 158 9.56 4.13 -6.15
N TRP A 159 10.72 3.88 -5.55
CA TRP A 159 11.87 3.41 -6.32
C TRP A 159 12.76 2.52 -5.46
N ASN A 160 13.54 1.67 -6.14
CA ASN A 160 14.62 0.96 -5.52
C ASN A 160 15.87 1.01 -6.39
N PHE A 161 17.00 1.12 -5.73
CA PHE A 161 18.30 1.01 -6.36
C PHE A 161 19.05 -0.17 -5.75
N THR A 162 19.46 -1.11 -6.59
CA THR A 162 20.13 -2.34 -6.17
C THR A 162 21.51 -2.42 -6.81
N ALA A 163 22.51 -2.68 -5.99
CA ALA A 163 23.86 -3.12 -6.41
C ALA A 163 24.04 -4.57 -5.98
N ASN A 164 24.31 -5.46 -6.93
CA ASN A 164 24.58 -6.87 -6.69
C ASN A 164 25.96 -7.20 -7.24
N HIS A 165 26.95 -7.31 -6.35
CA HIS A 165 28.35 -7.49 -6.69
C HIS A 165 28.79 -8.94 -6.47
N ASN A 166 29.32 -9.56 -7.52
CA ASN A 166 29.85 -10.92 -7.50
C ASN A 166 31.36 -10.87 -7.63
N ILE A 167 32.05 -11.40 -6.63
CA ILE A 167 33.51 -11.50 -6.59
C ILE A 167 33.94 -12.86 -6.02
N ASN A 168 34.59 -13.69 -6.83
CA ASN A 168 34.97 -15.07 -6.47
C ASN A 168 33.76 -15.86 -5.93
N GLN A 169 33.82 -16.31 -4.66
CA GLN A 169 32.76 -17.05 -3.99
C GLN A 169 31.76 -16.14 -3.27
N TRP A 170 31.93 -14.83 -3.28
CA TRP A 170 31.06 -13.87 -2.60
C TRP A 170 30.03 -13.23 -3.54
N ARG A 171 28.82 -13.12 -3.06
CA ARG A 171 27.80 -12.22 -3.60
C ARG A 171 27.41 -11.23 -2.53
N LEU A 172 27.58 -9.96 -2.83
CA LEU A 172 27.25 -8.85 -1.94
C LEU A 172 26.10 -8.05 -2.55
N LEU A 173 25.05 -7.82 -1.78
CA LEU A 173 23.89 -7.03 -2.21
C LEU A 173 23.72 -5.84 -1.29
N ALA A 174 23.53 -4.67 -1.88
CA ALA A 174 23.03 -3.48 -1.21
C ALA A 174 21.82 -2.98 -1.99
N ARG A 175 20.70 -2.69 -1.29
CA ARG A 175 19.50 -2.15 -1.89
C ARG A 175 18.98 -1.00 -1.05
N ILE A 176 18.66 0.10 -1.73
CA ILE A 176 17.95 1.23 -1.17
C ILE A 176 16.52 1.17 -1.71
N ASN A 177 15.53 1.24 -0.83
CA ASN A 177 14.12 1.29 -1.19
C ASN A 177 13.57 2.64 -0.68
N TYR A 178 12.94 3.38 -1.58
CA TYR A 178 12.24 4.63 -1.27
C TYR A 178 10.74 4.44 -1.41
N TYR A 179 10.00 4.97 -0.47
CA TYR A 179 8.56 5.06 -0.45
C TYR A 179 8.21 6.52 -0.21
N GLY A 180 7.40 7.11 -1.10
CA GLY A 180 6.85 8.45 -0.89
C GLY A 180 5.88 8.51 0.29
N ASP A 181 5.41 9.69 0.59
CA ASP A 181 4.37 9.93 1.59
C ASP A 181 3.07 9.20 1.24
N PHE A 182 2.26 8.93 2.25
CA PHE A 182 0.96 8.29 2.09
C PHE A 182 -0.02 8.76 3.17
N TYR A 183 -1.31 8.67 2.87
CA TYR A 183 -2.38 9.05 3.79
C TYR A 183 -2.90 7.84 4.58
N ASP A 184 -3.07 8.01 5.90
CA ASP A 184 -3.70 7.04 6.78
C ASP A 184 -4.92 7.70 7.45
N ASN A 185 -6.12 7.25 7.08
CA ASN A 185 -7.37 7.81 7.60
C ASN A 185 -7.61 7.47 9.08
N GLU A 186 -7.06 6.37 9.60
CA GLU A 186 -7.18 6.02 11.03
C GLU A 186 -6.30 6.91 11.90
N ALA A 187 -5.16 7.33 11.37
CA ALA A 187 -4.28 8.32 12.02
C ALA A 187 -4.72 9.77 11.72
N GLY A 188 -5.58 9.96 10.69
CA GLY A 188 -6.10 11.26 10.29
C GLY A 188 -5.05 12.18 9.68
N GLY A 189 -4.06 11.63 8.92
CA GLY A 189 -3.02 12.45 8.34
C GLY A 189 -2.05 11.71 7.43
N TYR A 190 -1.09 12.47 6.91
CA TYR A 190 0.00 11.95 6.08
C TYR A 190 1.15 11.43 6.93
N PHE A 191 1.76 10.38 6.44
CA PHE A 191 3.03 9.84 6.89
C PHE A 191 4.13 10.25 5.91
N ASP A 192 5.31 10.58 6.46
CA ASP A 192 6.44 11.03 5.67
C ASP A 192 7.01 9.91 4.78
N ASP A 193 7.73 10.34 3.76
CA ASP A 193 8.54 9.44 2.94
C ASP A 193 9.57 8.68 3.78
N ALA A 194 9.93 7.49 3.30
CA ALA A 194 10.88 6.63 3.98
C ALA A 194 11.93 6.07 3.01
N LEU A 195 13.16 5.91 3.53
CA LEU A 195 14.29 5.37 2.80
C LEU A 195 14.91 4.20 3.60
N LEU A 196 14.74 2.98 3.10
CA LEU A 196 15.19 1.76 3.75
C LEU A 196 16.45 1.21 3.07
N LEU A 197 17.40 0.75 3.86
CA LEU A 197 18.61 0.09 3.39
C LEU A 197 18.57 -1.41 3.73
N ASP A 198 18.72 -2.25 2.71
CA ASP A 198 18.89 -3.70 2.84
C ASP A 198 20.32 -4.10 2.45
N LEU A 199 20.92 -4.98 3.24
CA LEU A 199 22.25 -5.53 2.97
C LEU A 199 22.22 -7.06 3.06
N GLU A 200 22.93 -7.72 2.14
CA GLU A 200 23.11 -9.17 2.18
C GLU A 200 24.50 -9.55 1.71
N ALA A 201 25.11 -10.53 2.38
CA ALA A 201 26.34 -11.18 1.94
C ALA A 201 26.12 -12.69 1.88
N ALA A 202 26.43 -13.29 0.74
CA ALA A 202 26.37 -14.72 0.54
C ALA A 202 27.77 -15.25 0.16
N TYR A 203 28.16 -16.37 0.76
CA TYR A 203 29.40 -17.08 0.47
C TYR A 203 29.09 -18.50 -0.02
N THR A 204 29.52 -18.81 -1.23
CA THR A 204 29.39 -20.13 -1.84
C THR A 204 30.65 -20.92 -1.53
N LEU A 205 30.53 -21.91 -0.65
CA LEU A 205 31.66 -22.73 -0.22
C LEU A 205 32.08 -23.71 -1.33
N ASP A 206 31.09 -24.35 -1.95
CA ASP A 206 31.24 -25.28 -3.08
C ASP A 206 29.97 -25.24 -3.95
N GLU A 207 29.86 -26.10 -4.97
CA GLU A 207 28.73 -26.11 -5.91
C GLU A 207 27.36 -26.32 -5.22
N ASN A 208 27.35 -26.90 -4.03
CA ASN A 208 26.13 -27.30 -3.32
C ASN A 208 25.82 -26.45 -2.08
N MET A 209 26.81 -25.76 -1.51
CA MET A 209 26.68 -25.10 -0.21
C MET A 209 26.84 -23.60 -0.29
N THR A 210 25.82 -22.86 0.19
CA THR A 210 25.86 -21.40 0.30
C THR A 210 25.41 -20.94 1.68
N PHE A 211 26.21 -20.07 2.30
CA PHE A 211 25.87 -19.38 3.55
C PHE A 211 25.52 -17.94 3.23
N THR A 212 24.40 -17.48 3.74
CA THR A 212 23.92 -16.11 3.54
C THR A 212 23.64 -15.46 4.89
N VAL A 213 24.07 -14.23 5.08
CA VAL A 213 23.66 -13.36 6.18
C VAL A 213 23.13 -12.07 5.60
N GLY A 214 22.11 -11.50 6.21
CA GLY A 214 21.53 -10.27 5.71
C GLY A 214 20.73 -9.53 6.75
N ALA A 215 20.44 -8.28 6.43
CA ALA A 215 19.57 -7.43 7.18
C ALA A 215 18.69 -6.63 6.22
N ARG A 216 17.40 -6.54 6.52
CA ARG A 216 16.46 -5.64 5.86
C ARG A 216 16.21 -4.46 6.76
N ASN A 217 16.06 -3.28 6.17
CA ASN A 217 15.84 -2.06 6.92
C ASN A 217 16.90 -1.87 8.03
N VAL A 218 18.17 -1.90 7.64
CA VAL A 218 19.33 -1.87 8.58
C VAL A 218 19.31 -0.65 9.49
N ALA A 219 18.75 0.47 9.01
CA ALA A 219 18.66 1.72 9.76
C ALA A 219 17.52 1.74 10.78
N ASP A 220 16.70 0.66 10.84
CA ASP A 220 15.52 0.57 11.71
C ASP A 220 14.49 1.68 11.44
N GLU A 221 14.34 2.06 10.16
CA GLU A 221 13.38 3.07 9.74
C GLU A 221 11.95 2.61 10.03
N GLN A 222 11.18 3.50 10.62
CA GLN A 222 9.79 3.27 10.98
C GLN A 222 8.99 4.49 10.53
N GLY A 223 8.03 4.30 9.62
CA GLY A 223 7.24 5.42 9.10
C GLY A 223 6.61 6.24 10.20
N CYS A 224 6.98 7.51 10.25
CA CYS A 224 6.45 8.47 11.19
C CYS A 224 5.40 9.36 10.51
N SER A 225 4.44 9.89 11.28
CA SER A 225 3.60 10.98 10.79
C SER A 225 4.30 12.33 10.95
N THR A 226 4.05 13.26 10.02
CA THR A 226 4.57 14.64 10.05
C THR A 226 4.32 15.37 11.38
N SER A 227 3.30 14.96 12.13
CA SER A 227 2.87 15.67 13.35
C SER A 227 3.20 14.95 14.66
N SER A 228 3.65 13.70 14.65
CA SER A 228 3.67 12.92 15.89
C SER A 228 4.73 11.81 16.00
N CYS A 229 5.83 11.92 15.27
CA CYS A 229 6.94 10.99 15.45
C CYS A 229 7.37 10.91 16.91
N GLY A 230 7.05 9.81 17.57
CA GLY A 230 7.50 9.52 18.93
C GLY A 230 6.69 10.08 20.10
N THR A 231 5.61 10.82 19.89
CA THR A 231 4.90 11.50 21.00
C THR A 231 3.44 11.12 21.21
N THR A 232 2.76 10.60 20.20
CA THR A 232 1.36 10.17 20.31
C THR A 232 1.17 8.96 19.41
N PRO A 233 0.50 7.86 19.85
CA PRO A 233 0.19 6.76 18.97
C PRO A 233 -0.66 7.27 17.81
N PRO A 234 -0.20 7.22 16.56
CA PRO A 234 -0.97 7.72 15.43
C PRO A 234 -2.14 6.82 15.07
N SER A 235 -2.19 5.60 15.58
CA SER A 235 -3.26 4.65 15.26
C SER A 235 -4.23 4.45 16.42
N ALA A 236 -5.49 4.11 16.10
CA ALA A 236 -6.52 3.72 17.06
C ALA A 236 -6.12 2.53 17.95
N PHE A 237 -5.10 1.77 17.55
CA PHE A 237 -4.56 0.62 18.29
C PHE A 237 -3.38 0.94 19.21
N GLY A 238 -3.01 2.22 19.33
CA GLY A 238 -1.90 2.65 20.19
C GLY A 238 -0.52 2.33 19.64
N LEU A 239 -0.40 2.04 18.33
CA LEU A 239 0.89 1.86 17.66
C LEU A 239 1.51 3.22 17.35
N PRO A 240 2.84 3.38 17.51
CA PRO A 240 3.53 4.63 17.20
C PRO A 240 3.68 4.89 15.68
N TYR A 241 3.31 3.95 14.84
CA TYR A 241 3.41 3.98 13.38
C TYR A 241 2.11 3.52 12.73
N SER A 242 1.93 3.83 11.43
CA SER A 242 0.79 3.37 10.66
C SER A 242 0.80 1.84 10.55
N GLN A 243 -0.34 1.21 10.81
CA GLN A 243 -0.56 -0.19 10.51
C GLN A 243 -0.64 -0.46 9.00
N PHE A 244 -0.86 0.57 8.18
CA PHE A 244 -0.92 0.51 6.71
C PHE A 244 0.41 0.88 6.06
N SER A 245 1.50 0.99 6.83
CA SER A 245 2.83 1.30 6.29
C SER A 245 3.18 0.37 5.12
N PRO A 246 3.54 0.91 3.95
CA PRO A 246 3.84 0.13 2.74
C PRO A 246 5.11 -0.72 2.86
N PHE A 247 5.93 -0.47 3.87
CA PHE A 247 7.15 -1.22 4.17
C PHE A 247 7.08 -1.99 5.50
N GLY A 248 5.91 -1.99 6.15
CA GLY A 248 5.68 -2.64 7.45
C GLY A 248 6.15 -1.78 8.63
N PHE A 249 5.90 -2.26 9.84
CA PHE A 249 6.19 -1.56 11.09
C PHE A 249 7.14 -2.36 12.02
N ASN A 250 7.74 -3.45 11.50
CA ASN A 250 8.59 -4.33 12.32
C ASN A 250 10.02 -3.79 12.50
N GLY A 251 10.39 -2.70 11.80
CA GLY A 251 11.75 -2.16 11.84
C GLY A 251 12.79 -3.10 11.21
N ALA A 252 14.00 -3.10 11.76
CA ALA A 252 15.10 -3.88 11.25
C ALA A 252 14.89 -5.40 11.43
N PHE A 253 15.19 -6.17 10.39
CA PHE A 253 15.11 -7.63 10.41
C PHE A 253 16.44 -8.25 9.96
N TYR A 254 17.04 -9.05 10.84
CA TYR A 254 18.31 -9.75 10.59
C TYR A 254 18.06 -11.23 10.38
N TYR A 255 18.79 -11.84 9.45
CA TYR A 255 18.66 -13.25 9.14
C TYR A 255 19.99 -13.92 8.76
N ALA A 256 20.03 -15.24 8.96
CA ALA A 256 21.03 -16.12 8.40
C ALA A 256 20.34 -17.29 7.70
N ARG A 257 20.87 -17.71 6.55
CA ARG A 257 20.36 -18.82 5.75
C ARG A 257 21.51 -19.73 5.31
N PHE A 258 21.29 -21.01 5.43
CA PHE A 258 22.12 -22.03 4.82
C PHE A 258 21.33 -22.72 3.71
N THR A 259 21.91 -22.80 2.52
CA THR A 259 21.32 -23.51 1.38
C THR A 259 22.23 -24.67 1.00
N TYR A 260 21.66 -25.86 0.87
CA TYR A 260 22.30 -27.05 0.35
C TYR A 260 21.47 -27.61 -0.81
N ASN A 261 22.07 -27.69 -1.98
CA ASN A 261 21.47 -28.28 -3.18
C ASN A 261 21.78 -29.77 -3.20
N LEU A 262 20.74 -30.60 -3.27
CA LEU A 262 20.88 -32.06 -3.47
C LEU A 262 20.88 -32.31 -4.98
N ASP A 263 21.94 -32.98 -5.49
CA ASP A 263 22.03 -33.46 -6.88
C ASP A 263 21.07 -34.62 -7.13
#